data_cf5d972bbfbe9cc07afcbe7baaa50cf7
#
_entry.id   cf5d972bbfbe9cc07afcbe7baaa50cf7
#
_cell.length_a   1.000
_cell.length_b   1.000
_cell.length_c   1.000
_cell.angle_alpha   90.00
_cell.angle_beta   90.00
_cell.angle_gamma   90.00
#
_symmetry.space_group_name_H-M   'P 1'
#
loop_
_entity.id
_entity.type
_entity.pdbx_description
1 polymer ?
#
loop_
_entity_poly.entity_id
_entity_poly.type
_entity_poly.pdbx_seq_one_letter_code
_entity_poly.pdbx_strand_id
1 'polypeptide(L)'
;AIENNGGVVVCYENCSGYKNFDRLVDAEADDIIGAIADRYLKIGCSVMTPNKNRYELLGRLIDQYNVDGVVDMSLTACLTYNIESKSIGKFVTEEKGIPYLSVETDYSKADVGQLNTRITAFLEML
;
A
#
# COMPACT_ATOMS: atom_id res chain seq x y z
N ALA A 1 7.43 -1.45 13.80
CA ALA A 1 8.29 -0.26 13.79
C ALA A 1 7.47 1.01 14.00
N ILE A 2 6.43 1.30 13.15
CA ILE A 2 5.63 2.54 13.23
C ILE A 2 5.04 2.75 14.63
N GLU A 3 4.31 1.78 15.15
CA GLU A 3 3.65 1.86 16.47
C GLU A 3 4.64 1.97 17.63
N ASN A 4 5.81 1.32 17.52
CA ASN A 4 6.88 1.45 18.52
C ASN A 4 7.49 2.87 18.56
N ASN A 5 7.29 3.67 17.52
CA ASN A 5 7.75 5.05 17.43
C ASN A 5 6.62 6.08 17.59
N GLY A 6 5.46 5.66 18.11
CA GLY A 6 4.35 6.55 18.47
C GLY A 6 3.32 6.81 17.37
N GLY A 7 3.47 6.20 16.20
CA GLY A 7 2.45 6.24 15.14
C GLY A 7 1.34 5.23 15.37
N VAL A 8 0.25 5.34 14.63
CA VAL A 8 -0.86 4.37 14.61
C VAL A 8 -1.07 3.90 13.17
N VAL A 9 -1.01 2.59 12.94
CA VAL A 9 -1.30 2.02 11.63
C VAL A 9 -2.80 1.79 11.49
N VAL A 10 -3.48 2.61 10.72
CA VAL A 10 -4.96 2.60 10.58
C VAL A 10 -5.45 1.60 9.53
N CYS A 11 -4.64 1.29 8.52
CA CYS A 11 -4.96 0.27 7.53
C CYS A 11 -3.72 -0.28 6.82
N TYR A 12 -3.89 -1.42 6.16
CA TYR A 12 -2.85 -2.07 5.35
C TYR A 12 -3.33 -2.28 3.91
N GLU A 13 -2.64 -1.69 2.94
CA GLU A 13 -2.75 -1.99 1.51
C GLU A 13 -1.72 -3.07 1.15
N ASN A 14 -1.92 -4.29 1.58
CA ASN A 14 -1.03 -5.44 1.33
C ASN A 14 -1.82 -6.72 1.08
N CYS A 15 -1.11 -7.83 0.83
CA CYS A 15 -1.73 -9.13 0.53
C CYS A 15 -2.53 -9.74 1.70
N SER A 16 -2.31 -9.30 2.92
CA SER A 16 -3.09 -9.70 4.11
C SER A 16 -4.12 -8.66 4.53
N GLY A 17 -4.15 -7.52 3.85
CA GLY A 17 -5.02 -6.39 4.12
C GLY A 17 -6.03 -6.14 3.00
N TYR A 18 -6.40 -4.88 2.82
CA TYR A 18 -7.46 -4.44 1.91
C TYR A 18 -7.32 -4.93 0.47
N LYS A 19 -6.10 -5.09 -0.04
CA LYS A 19 -5.86 -5.62 -1.39
C LYS A 19 -6.63 -6.91 -1.69
N ASN A 20 -6.77 -7.80 -0.70
CA ASN A 20 -7.42 -9.10 -0.90
C ASN A 20 -8.94 -9.08 -0.77
N PHE A 21 -9.52 -8.19 0.03
CA PHE A 21 -10.94 -8.23 0.35
C PHE A 21 -11.71 -6.94 0.02
N ASP A 22 -11.06 -6.00 -0.63
CA ASP A 22 -11.64 -4.72 -1.01
C ASP A 22 -12.87 -4.84 -1.92
N ARG A 23 -12.87 -5.84 -2.81
CA ARG A 23 -13.94 -6.06 -3.79
C ARG A 23 -14.61 -7.40 -3.56
N LEU A 24 -15.93 -7.39 -3.60
CA LEU A 24 -16.75 -8.61 -3.54
C LEU A 24 -16.96 -9.17 -4.95
N VAL A 25 -17.27 -10.46 -5.01
CA VAL A 25 -17.75 -11.11 -6.23
C VAL A 25 -19.20 -10.69 -6.45
N ASP A 26 -19.59 -10.44 -7.70
CA ASP A 26 -21.00 -10.26 -8.06
C ASP A 26 -21.73 -11.60 -7.93
N ALA A 27 -22.52 -11.74 -6.86
CA ALA A 27 -23.25 -12.97 -6.54
C ALA A 27 -24.48 -13.18 -7.43
N GLU A 28 -24.95 -12.13 -8.12
CA GLU A 28 -26.11 -12.17 -9.02
C GLU A 28 -25.72 -12.43 -10.48
N ALA A 29 -24.42 -12.61 -10.77
CA ALA A 29 -23.94 -12.86 -12.13
C ALA A 29 -24.40 -14.22 -12.65
N ASP A 30 -24.88 -14.30 -13.89
CA ASP A 30 -25.25 -15.56 -14.57
C ASP A 30 -24.04 -16.51 -14.70
N ASP A 31 -22.84 -15.95 -14.93
CA ASP A 31 -21.56 -16.69 -14.94
C ASP A 31 -20.77 -16.39 -13.66
N ILE A 32 -21.01 -17.18 -12.64
CA ILE A 32 -20.34 -16.99 -11.34
C ILE A 32 -18.81 -17.23 -11.40
N ILE A 33 -18.36 -18.12 -12.28
CA ILE A 33 -16.92 -18.38 -12.47
C ILE A 33 -16.26 -17.18 -13.14
N GLY A 34 -16.91 -16.61 -14.15
CA GLY A 34 -16.48 -15.36 -14.77
C GLY A 34 -16.45 -14.19 -13.79
N ALA A 35 -17.44 -14.07 -12.91
CA ALA A 35 -17.49 -13.04 -11.87
C ALA A 35 -16.34 -13.18 -10.84
N ILE A 36 -16.01 -14.42 -10.45
CA ILE A 36 -14.86 -14.71 -9.60
C ILE A 36 -13.55 -14.30 -10.30
N ALA A 37 -13.37 -14.68 -11.56
CA ALA A 37 -12.20 -14.31 -12.35
C ALA A 37 -12.06 -12.80 -12.49
N ASP A 38 -13.13 -12.08 -12.81
CA ASP A 38 -13.16 -10.61 -12.91
C ASP A 38 -12.77 -9.95 -11.59
N ARG A 39 -13.28 -10.44 -10.47
CA ARG A 39 -12.91 -9.96 -9.14
C ARG A 39 -11.41 -10.12 -8.88
N TYR A 40 -10.81 -11.26 -9.20
CA TYR A 40 -9.38 -11.51 -9.01
C TYR A 40 -8.51 -10.64 -9.91
N LEU A 41 -8.92 -10.41 -11.15
CA LEU A 41 -8.21 -9.53 -12.10
C LEU A 41 -8.21 -8.05 -11.66
N LYS A 42 -9.07 -7.67 -10.74
CA LYS A 42 -9.14 -6.30 -10.20
C LYS A 42 -8.26 -6.08 -8.96
N ILE A 43 -7.53 -7.09 -8.50
CA ILE A 43 -6.60 -6.93 -7.38
C ILE A 43 -5.45 -5.99 -7.79
N GLY A 44 -5.24 -4.91 -7.02
CA GLY A 44 -4.19 -3.91 -7.26
C GLY A 44 -2.78 -4.43 -6.91
N CYS A 45 -2.34 -5.51 -7.54
CA CYS A 45 -1.01 -6.07 -7.35
C CYS A 45 -0.02 -5.42 -8.33
N SER A 46 1.23 -5.22 -7.90
CA SER A 46 2.29 -4.62 -8.72
C SER A 46 2.65 -5.41 -10.01
N VAL A 47 2.19 -6.67 -10.13
CA VAL A 47 2.30 -7.45 -11.37
C VAL A 47 1.24 -7.09 -12.41
N MET A 48 0.22 -6.32 -12.03
CA MET A 48 -0.86 -5.88 -12.91
C MET A 48 -0.49 -4.57 -13.60
N THR A 49 -0.56 -4.52 -14.93
CA THR A 49 -0.19 -3.33 -15.71
C THR A 49 -1.32 -2.97 -16.68
N PRO A 50 -1.78 -1.70 -16.73
CA PRO A 50 -1.52 -0.62 -15.78
C PRO A 50 -2.29 -0.84 -14.47
N ASN A 51 -1.65 -0.61 -13.33
CA ASN A 51 -2.19 -0.93 -11.99
C ASN A 51 -3.11 0.18 -11.44
N LYS A 52 -4.10 0.60 -12.20
CA LYS A 52 -5.03 1.68 -11.80
C LYS A 52 -5.81 1.33 -10.53
N ASN A 53 -6.16 0.08 -10.36
CA ASN A 53 -6.91 -0.38 -9.17
C ASN A 53 -6.16 -0.13 -7.86
N ARG A 54 -4.82 -0.13 -7.88
CA ARG A 54 -4.00 0.19 -6.69
C ARG A 54 -4.13 1.66 -6.31
N TYR A 55 -4.11 2.57 -7.28
CA TYR A 55 -4.30 4.01 -7.03
C TYR A 55 -5.71 4.30 -6.49
N GLU A 56 -6.73 3.68 -7.09
CA GLU A 56 -8.12 3.82 -6.65
C GLU A 56 -8.30 3.33 -5.21
N LEU A 57 -7.78 2.14 -4.90
CA LEU A 57 -7.84 1.57 -3.55
C LEU A 57 -7.09 2.47 -2.55
N LEU A 58 -5.85 2.81 -2.84
CA LEU A 58 -5.02 3.62 -1.95
C LEU A 58 -5.64 5.01 -1.71
N GLY A 59 -6.11 5.66 -2.77
CA GLY A 59 -6.79 6.95 -2.66
C GLY A 59 -8.03 6.90 -1.76
N ARG A 60 -8.84 5.85 -1.91
CA ARG A 60 -10.03 5.64 -1.08
C ARG A 60 -9.67 5.33 0.38
N LEU A 61 -8.64 4.52 0.63
CA LEU A 61 -8.18 4.24 1.99
C LEU A 61 -7.64 5.50 2.69
N ILE A 62 -6.89 6.34 1.99
CA ILE A 62 -6.41 7.62 2.50
C ILE A 62 -7.59 8.49 2.95
N ASP A 63 -8.60 8.64 2.10
CA ASP A 63 -9.77 9.47 2.38
C ASP A 63 -10.65 8.85 3.49
N GLN A 64 -10.89 7.54 3.46
CA GLN A 64 -11.75 6.84 4.41
C GLN A 64 -11.20 6.84 5.83
N TYR A 65 -9.89 6.70 5.98
CA TYR A 65 -9.22 6.63 7.28
C TYR A 65 -8.61 7.95 7.72
N ASN A 66 -8.77 9.00 6.92
CA ASN A 66 -8.17 10.32 7.18
C ASN A 66 -6.69 10.20 7.53
N VAL A 67 -5.93 9.58 6.62
CA VAL A 67 -4.53 9.20 6.82
C VAL A 67 -3.63 10.44 6.80
N ASP A 68 -2.78 10.59 7.81
CA ASP A 68 -1.82 11.71 7.90
C ASP A 68 -0.57 11.48 7.05
N GLY A 69 -0.21 10.22 6.78
CA GLY A 69 0.95 9.88 5.95
C GLY A 69 0.95 8.43 5.50
N VAL A 70 1.72 8.12 4.45
CA VAL A 70 1.83 6.77 3.87
C VAL A 70 3.25 6.25 3.99
N VAL A 71 3.41 5.04 4.51
CA VAL A 71 4.68 4.31 4.51
C VAL A 71 4.57 3.15 3.52
N ASP A 72 5.36 3.20 2.46
CA ASP A 72 5.51 2.13 1.47
C ASP A 72 6.76 1.31 1.79
N MET A 73 6.53 0.06 2.19
CA MET A 73 7.59 -0.86 2.59
C MET A 73 7.75 -1.95 1.54
N SER A 74 8.84 -1.88 0.79
CA SER A 74 9.21 -2.87 -0.21
C SER A 74 10.24 -3.85 0.33
N LEU A 75 10.15 -5.11 -0.08
CA LEU A 75 11.20 -6.09 0.21
C LEU A 75 12.41 -5.85 -0.69
N THR A 76 13.59 -6.05 -0.16
CA THR A 76 14.86 -5.99 -0.91
C THR A 76 14.78 -6.88 -2.14
N ALA A 77 15.21 -6.35 -3.27
CA ALA A 77 15.16 -6.97 -4.60
C ALA A 77 13.74 -7.24 -5.15
N CYS A 78 12.68 -6.71 -4.55
CA CYS A 78 11.35 -6.75 -5.14
C CYS A 78 11.21 -5.67 -6.23
N LEU A 79 11.64 -5.96 -7.44
CA LEU A 79 11.71 -5.01 -8.55
C LEU A 79 10.34 -4.37 -8.87
N THR A 80 9.28 -5.15 -8.84
CA THR A 80 7.93 -4.67 -9.19
C THR A 80 7.43 -3.60 -8.22
N TYR A 81 7.55 -3.83 -6.92
CA TYR A 81 7.15 -2.84 -5.91
C TYR A 81 8.10 -1.65 -5.88
N ASN A 82 9.41 -1.87 -6.00
CA ASN A 82 10.39 -0.77 -6.04
C ASN A 82 10.18 0.17 -7.23
N ILE A 83 9.79 -0.35 -8.40
CA ILE A 83 9.46 0.48 -9.57
C ILE A 83 8.16 1.27 -9.32
N GLU A 84 7.10 0.62 -8.82
CA GLU A 84 5.83 1.30 -8.53
C GLU A 84 5.92 2.32 -7.42
N SER A 85 6.78 2.11 -6.43
CA SER A 85 6.97 2.99 -5.27
C SER A 85 7.13 4.47 -5.66
N LYS A 86 7.90 4.74 -6.73
CA LYS A 86 8.06 6.11 -7.23
C LYS A 86 6.74 6.72 -7.72
N SER A 87 5.95 5.96 -8.46
CA SER A 87 4.69 6.43 -9.01
C SER A 87 3.63 6.58 -7.92
N ILE A 88 3.59 5.66 -6.96
CA ILE A 88 2.73 5.74 -5.78
C ILE A 88 3.11 6.95 -4.92
N GLY A 89 4.41 7.18 -4.69
CA GLY A 89 4.87 8.34 -3.95
C GLY A 89 4.43 9.65 -4.60
N LYS A 90 4.53 9.75 -5.93
CA LYS A 90 4.04 10.91 -6.67
C LYS A 90 2.53 11.11 -6.49
N PHE A 91 1.74 10.05 -6.63
CA PHE A 91 0.29 10.10 -6.41
C PHE A 91 -0.05 10.59 -5.00
N VAL A 92 0.59 10.02 -3.97
CA VAL A 92 0.33 10.38 -2.57
C VAL A 92 0.71 11.84 -2.28
N THR A 93 1.87 12.29 -2.75
CA THR A 93 2.36 13.64 -2.45
C THR A 93 1.72 14.73 -3.31
N GLU A 94 1.52 14.50 -4.61
CA GLU A 94 1.02 15.52 -5.54
C GLU A 94 -0.50 15.55 -5.64
N GLU A 95 -1.17 14.39 -5.59
CA GLU A 95 -2.62 14.32 -5.74
C GLU A 95 -3.37 14.28 -4.40
N LYS A 96 -2.82 13.58 -3.39
CA LYS A 96 -3.41 13.51 -2.06
C LYS A 96 -2.84 14.55 -1.08
N GLY A 97 -1.69 15.13 -1.37
CA GLY A 97 -1.10 16.21 -0.60
C GLY A 97 -0.59 15.80 0.79
N ILE A 98 -0.33 14.52 1.00
CA ILE A 98 0.15 14.00 2.29
C ILE A 98 1.58 13.44 2.18
N PRO A 99 2.34 13.42 3.30
CA PRO A 99 3.69 12.87 3.33
C PRO A 99 3.75 11.39 2.93
N TYR A 100 4.85 11.02 2.26
CA TYR A 100 5.11 9.66 1.81
C TYR A 100 6.54 9.24 2.15
N LEU A 101 6.69 8.08 2.78
CA LEU A 101 7.98 7.47 3.06
C LEU A 101 8.09 6.12 2.35
N SER A 102 9.07 5.99 1.44
CA SER A 102 9.44 4.69 0.87
C SER A 102 10.63 4.10 1.64
N VAL A 103 10.50 2.88 2.10
CA VAL A 103 11.56 2.11 2.75
C VAL A 103 11.71 0.74 2.09
N GLU A 104 12.96 0.28 2.01
CA GLU A 104 13.29 -1.07 1.58
C GLU A 104 13.86 -1.83 2.78
N THR A 105 13.44 -3.06 2.95
CA THR A 105 13.86 -3.93 4.06
C THR A 105 13.85 -5.40 3.64
N ASP A 106 14.39 -6.25 4.48
CA ASP A 106 14.30 -7.71 4.37
C ASP A 106 13.72 -8.32 5.65
N TYR A 107 13.79 -9.64 5.78
CA TYR A 107 13.36 -10.34 7.00
C TYR A 107 14.42 -10.42 8.08
N SER A 108 15.61 -9.83 7.85
CA SER A 108 16.68 -9.78 8.86
C SER A 108 16.39 -8.70 9.91
N LYS A 109 17.20 -8.72 10.97
CA LYS A 109 17.15 -7.67 11.98
C LYS A 109 18.29 -6.66 11.83
N ALA A 110 19.06 -6.77 10.74
CA ALA A 110 20.28 -5.98 10.57
C ALA A 110 19.99 -4.49 10.33
N ASP A 111 18.86 -4.17 9.71
CA ASP A 111 18.47 -2.81 9.32
C ASP A 111 17.45 -2.13 10.26
N VAL A 112 17.05 -2.80 11.34
CA VAL A 112 16.02 -2.29 12.29
C VAL A 112 16.36 -0.88 12.80
N GLY A 113 17.63 -0.62 13.10
CA GLY A 113 18.07 0.71 13.57
C GLY A 113 17.86 1.80 12.51
N GLN A 114 18.20 1.52 11.27
CA GLN A 114 18.01 2.45 10.15
C GLN A 114 16.52 2.69 9.88
N LEU A 115 15.70 1.63 9.87
CA LEU A 115 14.27 1.73 9.69
C LEU A 115 13.63 2.58 10.79
N ASN A 116 13.98 2.34 12.05
CA ASN A 116 13.46 3.13 13.16
C ASN A 116 13.81 4.61 13.01
N THR A 117 15.04 4.94 12.67
CA THR A 117 15.47 6.33 12.47
C THR A 117 14.64 7.02 11.38
N ARG A 118 14.44 6.35 10.24
CA ARG A 118 13.67 6.90 9.12
C ARG A 118 12.19 7.05 9.46
N ILE A 119 11.62 6.06 10.14
CA ILE A 119 10.20 6.09 10.57
C ILE A 119 9.98 7.17 11.62
N THR A 120 10.87 7.29 12.61
CA THR A 120 10.78 8.36 13.62
C THR A 120 10.81 9.74 12.98
N ALA A 121 11.79 10.00 12.10
CA ALA A 121 11.88 11.26 11.39
C ALA A 121 10.64 11.56 10.53
N PHE A 122 10.06 10.52 9.91
CA PHE A 122 8.82 10.67 9.16
C PHE A 122 7.62 11.03 10.05
N LEU A 123 7.48 10.36 11.20
CA LEU A 123 6.41 10.64 12.15
C LEU A 123 6.50 12.04 12.77
N GLU A 124 7.73 12.56 12.94
CA GLU A 124 7.96 13.94 13.41
C GLU A 124 7.54 15.02 12.38
N MET A 125 7.31 14.62 11.13
CA MET A 125 6.86 15.53 10.06
C MET A 125 5.33 15.57 9.91
N LEU A 126 4.60 14.62 10.54
CA LEU A 126 3.13 14.55 10.50
C LEU A 126 2.51 15.48 11.53
#